data_4780d33f526ff4b3ad02f5da8747c61d
#
_entry.id   4780d33f526ff4b3ad02f5da8747c61d
#
_cell.length_a   1.000
_cell.length_b   1.000
_cell.length_c   1.000
_cell.angle_alpha   90.00
_cell.angle_beta   90.00
_cell.angle_gamma   90.00
#
_symmetry.space_group_name_H-M   'P 1'
#
loop_
_entity.id
_entity.type
_entity.pdbx_description
1 polymer ?
#
loop_
_entity_poly.entity_id
_entity_poly.type
_entity_poly.pdbx_seq_one_letter_code
_entity_poly.pdbx_strand_id
1 'polypeptide(L)'
;MRRTFILLLGFRLAITISFSQNLPDNAAYKAHMDSLNTVAGRIMNDWNKTIPPHFIKAMRLEKEAKEHPELKDSLLAIAAMERATGESLKASAQEKLNRNREERQAVMDKYSLVFEDAFPYFLMRGQFSKDSLSVLLRKSSAEIRRSSAGKSLRKYIKNDQLAEGDRFRTFRCAVVNGKRFDWSLIKGKKVLLVHDGLWCMNHGMDNTAFRKYLEHLRKEAPDCVPLIIVNCEKPEDLRKAIDEYGIQEFHVVSEFNKTNGVLNWLYNDQSTPTCHHIDERGIIVKTTEGVDIDYIEKEFLRIR
;
A
#
# COMPACT_ATOMS: atom_id res chain seq x y z
N MET A 1 -12.86 11.28 -28.32
CA MET A 1 -11.42 11.55 -28.35
C MET A 1 -11.11 12.61 -27.29
N ARG A 2 -10.70 12.23 -26.09
CA ARG A 2 -10.18 13.14 -25.05
C ARG A 2 -8.72 12.79 -24.85
N ARG A 3 -7.82 13.68 -25.28
CA ARG A 3 -6.38 13.58 -25.08
C ARG A 3 -6.06 13.98 -23.63
N THR A 4 -5.66 13.02 -22.81
CA THR A 4 -5.10 13.25 -21.49
C THR A 4 -3.66 13.72 -21.68
N PHE A 5 -3.39 14.99 -21.34
CA PHE A 5 -2.04 15.54 -21.28
C PHE A 5 -1.34 14.98 -20.04
N ILE A 6 -0.41 14.05 -20.23
CA ILE A 6 0.55 13.64 -19.20
C ILE A 6 1.65 14.70 -19.21
N LEU A 7 1.68 15.52 -18.17
CA LEU A 7 2.79 16.43 -17.87
C LEU A 7 4.00 15.59 -17.44
N LEU A 8 4.89 15.30 -18.39
CA LEU A 8 6.24 14.83 -18.12
C LEU A 8 7.05 16.00 -17.52
N LEU A 9 7.06 16.08 -16.19
CA LEU A 9 8.03 16.89 -15.45
C LEU A 9 9.40 16.25 -15.62
N GLY A 10 10.15 16.77 -16.61
CA GLY A 10 11.54 16.41 -16.82
C GLY A 10 12.40 16.91 -15.64
N PHE A 11 12.67 16.06 -14.68
CA PHE A 11 13.67 16.30 -13.65
C PHE A 11 15.07 16.25 -14.28
N ARG A 12 15.60 17.39 -14.70
CA ARG A 12 17.05 17.57 -14.87
C ARG A 12 17.66 17.74 -13.49
N LEU A 13 17.99 16.63 -12.84
CA LEU A 13 18.78 16.64 -11.60
C LEU A 13 20.26 16.77 -11.97
N ALA A 14 20.75 18.01 -12.13
CA ALA A 14 22.16 18.30 -12.06
C ALA A 14 22.55 18.42 -10.57
N ILE A 15 22.71 17.27 -9.88
CA ILE A 15 23.24 17.25 -8.52
C ILE A 15 24.75 17.07 -8.60
N THR A 16 25.47 18.19 -8.61
CA THR A 16 26.89 18.23 -8.25
C THR A 16 26.95 18.27 -6.72
N ILE A 17 26.96 17.11 -6.07
CA ILE A 17 27.22 17.04 -4.63
C ILE A 17 28.72 16.90 -4.43
N SER A 18 29.38 17.95 -3.96
CA SER A 18 30.73 17.90 -3.37
C SER A 18 30.66 17.01 -2.10
N PHE A 19 31.31 15.84 -2.14
CA PHE A 19 31.43 14.93 -1.02
C PHE A 19 32.56 15.35 -0.07
N SER A 20 32.40 16.48 0.65
CA SER A 20 33.28 16.82 1.78
C SER A 20 32.56 17.66 2.84
N GLN A 21 31.32 17.30 3.18
CA GLN A 21 30.67 17.96 4.31
C GLN A 21 30.17 16.88 5.27
N ASN A 22 30.35 17.12 6.58
CA ASN A 22 29.86 16.31 7.69
C ASN A 22 28.48 15.74 7.36
N LEU A 23 28.34 14.42 7.44
CA LEU A 23 27.05 13.75 7.28
C LEU A 23 26.03 14.50 8.14
N PRO A 24 24.88 14.92 7.57
CA PRO A 24 23.88 15.64 8.34
C PRO A 24 23.47 14.82 9.55
N ASP A 25 23.23 15.48 10.66
CA ASP A 25 22.85 14.87 11.92
C ASP A 25 21.50 14.12 11.74
N ASN A 26 21.53 12.82 11.89
CA ASN A 26 20.33 11.96 11.80
C ASN A 26 19.29 12.37 12.87
N ALA A 27 19.72 12.84 14.04
CA ALA A 27 18.82 13.31 15.08
C ALA A 27 18.07 14.58 14.62
N ALA A 28 18.76 15.52 13.98
CA ALA A 28 18.11 16.72 13.46
C ALA A 28 17.10 16.41 12.33
N TYR A 29 17.45 15.48 11.42
CA TYR A 29 16.51 15.00 10.40
C TYR A 29 15.26 14.38 11.02
N LYS A 30 15.43 13.42 11.96
CA LYS A 30 14.32 12.76 12.64
C LYS A 30 13.47 13.75 13.42
N ALA A 31 14.06 14.65 14.19
CA ALA A 31 13.34 15.68 14.92
C ALA A 31 12.50 16.58 13.99
N HIS A 32 13.03 16.94 12.82
CA HIS A 32 12.26 17.71 11.84
C HIS A 32 11.09 16.90 11.28
N MET A 33 11.30 15.64 10.89
CA MET A 33 10.24 14.77 10.41
C MET A 33 9.16 14.51 11.46
N ASP A 34 9.54 14.29 12.72
CA ASP A 34 8.61 14.12 13.85
C ASP A 34 7.80 15.40 14.11
N SER A 35 8.42 16.57 13.98
CA SER A 35 7.70 17.86 14.05
C SER A 35 6.64 17.96 12.96
N LEU A 36 6.98 17.64 11.70
CA LEU A 36 6.02 17.66 10.59
C LEU A 36 4.89 16.65 10.76
N ASN A 37 5.20 15.44 11.25
CA ASN A 37 4.20 14.42 11.58
C ASN A 37 3.26 14.90 12.71
N THR A 38 3.80 15.57 13.72
CA THR A 38 3.02 16.14 14.84
C THR A 38 2.09 17.24 14.35
N VAL A 39 2.53 18.09 13.43
CA VAL A 39 1.69 19.14 12.80
C VAL A 39 0.56 18.49 12.00
N ALA A 40 0.86 17.50 11.14
CA ALA A 40 -0.15 16.78 10.39
C ALA A 40 -1.18 16.10 11.31
N GLY A 41 -0.72 15.44 12.37
CA GLY A 41 -1.58 14.81 13.38
C GLY A 41 -2.53 15.79 14.08
N ARG A 42 -2.05 17.00 14.41
CA ARG A 42 -2.91 18.07 14.96
C ARG A 42 -3.98 18.51 13.97
N ILE A 43 -3.60 18.78 12.72
CA ILE A 43 -4.55 19.18 11.67
C ILE A 43 -5.63 18.11 11.48
N MET A 44 -5.26 16.82 11.44
CA MET A 44 -6.21 15.71 11.29
C MET A 44 -7.12 15.57 12.52
N ASN A 45 -6.59 15.77 13.73
CA ASN A 45 -7.38 15.73 14.94
C ASN A 45 -8.41 16.87 14.98
N ASP A 46 -7.99 18.08 14.60
CA ASP A 46 -8.90 19.23 14.50
C ASP A 46 -9.95 19.00 13.40
N TRP A 47 -9.56 18.45 12.25
CA TRP A 47 -10.48 18.03 11.19
C TRP A 47 -11.59 17.12 11.73
N ASN A 48 -11.20 16.04 12.43
CA ASN A 48 -12.15 15.06 12.95
C ASN A 48 -13.09 15.63 14.00
N LYS A 49 -12.67 16.68 14.72
CA LYS A 49 -13.49 17.33 15.74
C LYS A 49 -14.41 18.41 15.19
N THR A 50 -13.96 19.16 14.18
CA THR A 50 -14.65 20.39 13.75
C THR A 50 -15.48 20.23 12.49
N ILE A 51 -15.06 19.42 11.52
CA ILE A 51 -15.70 19.37 10.20
C ILE A 51 -16.94 18.45 10.19
N PRO A 52 -16.88 17.18 10.64
CA PRO A 52 -18.03 16.29 10.60
C PRO A 52 -19.29 16.83 11.29
N PRO A 53 -19.21 17.54 12.43
CA PRO A 53 -20.41 18.09 13.08
C PRO A 53 -21.25 19.00 12.20
N HIS A 54 -20.62 19.81 11.34
CA HIS A 54 -21.34 20.68 10.41
C HIS A 54 -22.14 19.89 9.37
N PHE A 55 -21.55 18.85 8.80
CA PHE A 55 -22.25 17.99 7.84
C PHE A 55 -23.35 17.17 8.49
N ILE A 56 -23.11 16.63 9.69
CA ILE A 56 -24.12 15.90 10.45
C ILE A 56 -25.30 16.80 10.78
N LYS A 57 -25.05 18.04 11.22
CA LYS A 57 -26.10 19.02 11.52
C LYS A 57 -26.88 19.38 10.26
N ALA A 58 -26.21 19.61 9.13
CA ALA A 58 -26.86 19.87 7.86
C ALA A 58 -27.79 18.72 7.43
N MET A 59 -27.30 17.49 7.50
CA MET A 59 -28.09 16.29 7.17
C MET A 59 -29.34 16.15 8.07
N ARG A 60 -29.20 16.45 9.37
CA ARG A 60 -30.31 16.42 10.33
C ARG A 60 -31.38 17.45 9.97
N LEU A 61 -30.96 18.69 9.69
CA LEU A 61 -31.88 19.77 9.30
C LEU A 61 -32.61 19.49 7.96
N GLU A 62 -31.89 18.89 7.01
CA GLU A 62 -32.52 18.46 5.73
C GLU A 62 -33.55 17.35 5.93
N LYS A 63 -33.34 16.46 6.90
CA LYS A 63 -34.34 15.46 7.25
C LYS A 63 -35.55 16.12 7.94
N GLU A 64 -35.32 16.99 8.91
CA GLU A 64 -36.35 17.70 9.65
C GLU A 64 -37.21 18.59 8.70
N ALA A 65 -36.61 19.20 7.68
CA ALA A 65 -37.33 19.96 6.65
C ALA A 65 -38.34 19.12 5.82
N LYS A 66 -38.16 17.80 5.77
CA LYS A 66 -39.14 16.89 5.13
C LYS A 66 -40.30 16.55 6.04
N GLU A 67 -40.07 16.57 7.36
CA GLU A 67 -41.06 16.25 8.38
C GLU A 67 -41.91 17.48 8.75
N HIS A 68 -41.40 18.72 8.52
CA HIS A 68 -41.98 19.99 8.87
C HIS A 68 -42.06 20.94 7.65
N PRO A 69 -43.06 20.76 6.75
CA PRO A 69 -43.18 21.57 5.53
C PRO A 69 -43.30 23.08 5.76
N GLU A 70 -43.89 23.47 6.91
CA GLU A 70 -44.08 24.87 7.32
C GLU A 70 -42.76 25.58 7.66
N LEU A 71 -41.71 24.83 8.03
CA LEU A 71 -40.39 25.35 8.37
C LEU A 71 -39.33 25.04 7.31
N LYS A 72 -39.73 24.40 6.22
CA LYS A 72 -38.84 23.83 5.23
C LYS A 72 -37.78 24.80 4.73
N ASP A 73 -38.18 25.99 4.28
CA ASP A 73 -37.24 26.94 3.67
C ASP A 73 -36.22 27.47 4.71
N SER A 74 -36.63 27.70 5.94
CA SER A 74 -35.73 28.11 7.03
C SER A 74 -34.76 27.04 7.40
N LEU A 75 -35.21 25.78 7.51
CA LEU A 75 -34.35 24.63 7.85
C LEU A 75 -33.33 24.35 6.75
N LEU A 76 -33.72 24.40 5.49
CA LEU A 76 -32.84 24.24 4.35
C LEU A 76 -31.82 25.38 4.23
N ALA A 77 -32.20 26.61 4.53
CA ALA A 77 -31.26 27.74 4.56
C ALA A 77 -30.16 27.53 5.63
N ILE A 78 -30.53 27.09 6.84
CA ILE A 78 -29.56 26.79 7.90
C ILE A 78 -28.69 25.59 7.52
N ALA A 79 -29.28 24.56 6.91
CA ALA A 79 -28.51 23.39 6.45
C ALA A 79 -27.46 23.79 5.39
N ALA A 80 -27.83 24.68 4.45
CA ALA A 80 -26.91 25.21 3.45
C ALA A 80 -25.73 26.00 4.08
N MET A 81 -26.03 26.83 5.10
CA MET A 81 -24.96 27.54 5.85
C MET A 81 -24.02 26.58 6.58
N GLU A 82 -24.55 25.56 7.23
CA GLU A 82 -23.72 24.54 7.89
C GLU A 82 -22.82 23.78 6.89
N ARG A 83 -23.36 23.38 5.74
CA ARG A 83 -22.56 22.79 4.66
C ARG A 83 -21.46 23.72 4.17
N ALA A 84 -21.79 24.98 3.89
CA ALA A 84 -20.80 25.97 3.45
C ALA A 84 -19.68 26.17 4.47
N THR A 85 -20.03 26.22 5.76
CA THR A 85 -19.05 26.27 6.87
C THR A 85 -18.16 25.02 6.87
N GLY A 86 -18.76 23.83 6.80
CA GLY A 86 -18.03 22.55 6.75
C GLY A 86 -17.08 22.48 5.56
N GLU A 87 -17.51 22.87 4.36
CA GLU A 87 -16.64 22.89 3.16
C GLU A 87 -15.51 23.92 3.28
N SER A 88 -15.77 25.11 3.84
CA SER A 88 -14.72 26.12 4.08
C SER A 88 -13.65 25.63 5.04
N LEU A 89 -14.07 25.01 6.16
CA LEU A 89 -13.12 24.42 7.13
C LEU A 89 -12.32 23.27 6.50
N LYS A 90 -12.97 22.42 5.71
CA LYS A 90 -12.34 21.32 4.98
C LYS A 90 -11.28 21.82 4.00
N ALA A 91 -11.61 22.85 3.21
CA ALA A 91 -10.68 23.46 2.27
C ALA A 91 -9.44 24.05 2.98
N SER A 92 -9.64 24.77 4.08
CA SER A 92 -8.57 25.33 4.89
C SER A 92 -7.66 24.24 5.50
N ALA A 93 -8.25 23.17 6.03
CA ALA A 93 -7.50 22.05 6.58
C ALA A 93 -6.71 21.30 5.50
N GLN A 94 -7.32 21.10 4.33
CA GLN A 94 -6.67 20.46 3.17
C GLN A 94 -5.47 21.29 2.68
N GLU A 95 -5.59 22.61 2.62
CA GLU A 95 -4.47 23.50 2.25
C GLU A 95 -3.29 23.36 3.23
N LYS A 96 -3.57 23.33 4.55
CA LYS A 96 -2.54 23.12 5.58
C LYS A 96 -1.87 21.77 5.44
N LEU A 97 -2.64 20.69 5.18
CA LEU A 97 -2.10 19.36 4.95
C LEU A 97 -1.24 19.29 3.68
N ASN A 98 -1.64 19.97 2.62
CA ASN A 98 -0.87 20.02 1.37
C ASN A 98 0.48 20.72 1.60
N ARG A 99 0.50 21.88 2.27
CA ARG A 99 1.76 22.58 2.63
C ARG A 99 2.67 21.70 3.50
N ASN A 100 2.12 21.02 4.49
CA ASN A 100 2.91 20.10 5.34
C ASN A 100 3.46 18.92 4.51
N ARG A 101 2.70 18.41 3.55
CA ARG A 101 3.15 17.35 2.64
C ARG A 101 4.27 17.80 1.73
N GLU A 102 4.17 18.99 1.17
CA GLU A 102 5.22 19.59 0.33
C GLU A 102 6.51 19.81 1.10
N GLU A 103 6.43 20.32 2.34
CA GLU A 103 7.59 20.49 3.21
C GLU A 103 8.24 19.14 3.57
N ARG A 104 7.43 18.12 3.93
CA ARG A 104 7.93 16.76 4.15
C ARG A 104 8.64 16.21 2.92
N GLN A 105 8.06 16.39 1.73
CA GLN A 105 8.65 15.92 0.49
C GLN A 105 10.00 16.62 0.23
N ALA A 106 10.09 17.93 0.42
CA ALA A 106 11.34 18.68 0.27
C ALA A 106 12.43 18.18 1.23
N VAL A 107 12.08 17.88 2.48
CA VAL A 107 13.01 17.28 3.45
C VAL A 107 13.43 15.89 3.03
N MET A 108 12.50 15.03 2.60
CA MET A 108 12.81 13.68 2.12
C MET A 108 13.70 13.72 0.88
N ASP A 109 13.42 14.60 -0.09
CA ASP A 109 14.23 14.75 -1.31
C ASP A 109 15.66 15.15 -0.98
N LYS A 110 15.84 16.12 -0.06
CA LYS A 110 17.15 16.57 0.40
C LYS A 110 18.00 15.45 0.98
N TYR A 111 17.37 14.52 1.69
CA TYR A 111 18.06 13.43 2.40
C TYR A 111 17.87 12.06 1.74
N SER A 112 17.28 11.99 0.56
CA SER A 112 16.90 10.76 -0.13
C SER A 112 18.04 9.78 -0.42
N LEU A 113 19.29 10.25 -0.47
CA LEU A 113 20.48 9.39 -0.63
C LEU A 113 21.31 9.26 0.67
N VAL A 114 20.82 9.81 1.77
CA VAL A 114 21.53 9.83 3.07
C VAL A 114 20.89 8.90 4.07
N PHE A 115 19.59 9.02 4.32
CA PHE A 115 18.85 8.26 5.33
C PHE A 115 17.90 7.26 4.71
N GLU A 116 17.78 6.06 5.32
CA GLU A 116 16.92 4.99 4.84
C GLU A 116 15.44 5.43 4.77
N ASP A 117 14.95 6.11 5.79
CA ASP A 117 13.55 6.56 5.88
C ASP A 117 13.19 7.60 4.79
N ALA A 118 14.19 8.28 4.23
CA ALA A 118 14.02 9.22 3.12
C ALA A 118 14.25 8.58 1.73
N PHE A 119 14.66 7.30 1.66
CA PHE A 119 15.05 6.64 0.42
C PHE A 119 13.84 6.09 -0.34
N PRO A 120 13.31 6.77 -1.37
CA PRO A 120 12.07 6.38 -2.04
C PRO A 120 12.29 5.38 -3.17
N TYR A 121 13.52 5.21 -3.65
CA TYR A 121 13.81 4.60 -4.94
C TYR A 121 13.47 3.11 -5.04
N PHE A 122 13.38 2.42 -3.91
CA PHE A 122 12.90 1.05 -3.93
C PHE A 122 11.39 0.98 -4.20
N LEU A 123 10.60 1.87 -3.58
CA LEU A 123 9.14 1.92 -3.80
C LEU A 123 8.80 2.44 -5.20
N MET A 124 9.61 3.36 -5.72
CA MET A 124 9.42 3.98 -7.04
C MET A 124 10.20 3.28 -8.17
N ARG A 125 10.74 2.09 -7.92
CA ARG A 125 11.69 1.41 -8.83
C ARG A 125 11.17 1.23 -10.25
N GLY A 126 9.87 1.04 -10.45
CA GLY A 126 9.26 0.92 -11.78
C GLY A 126 9.30 2.20 -12.62
N GLN A 127 9.61 3.36 -12.01
CA GLN A 127 9.70 4.65 -12.70
C GLN A 127 11.11 4.95 -13.22
N PHE A 128 12.09 4.10 -12.94
CA PHE A 128 13.50 4.30 -13.27
C PHE A 128 14.07 3.10 -14.04
N SER A 129 15.03 3.36 -14.93
CA SER A 129 15.82 2.28 -15.52
C SER A 129 16.72 1.61 -14.45
N LYS A 130 17.05 0.34 -14.64
CA LYS A 130 17.98 -0.38 -13.75
C LYS A 130 19.34 0.32 -13.65
N ASP A 131 19.81 0.93 -14.74
CA ASP A 131 21.07 1.69 -14.75
C ASP A 131 20.97 2.96 -13.87
N SER A 132 19.88 3.71 -13.99
CA SER A 132 19.63 4.86 -13.12
C SER A 132 19.56 4.46 -11.65
N LEU A 133 18.83 3.39 -11.32
CA LEU A 133 18.76 2.86 -9.96
C LEU A 133 20.13 2.39 -9.45
N SER A 134 20.96 1.79 -10.30
CA SER A 134 22.33 1.40 -9.96
C SER A 134 23.20 2.59 -9.59
N VAL A 135 23.09 3.70 -10.36
CA VAL A 135 23.80 4.96 -10.07
C VAL A 135 23.32 5.54 -8.73
N LEU A 136 22.00 5.62 -8.51
CA LEU A 136 21.42 6.14 -7.26
C LEU A 136 21.88 5.32 -6.05
N LEU A 137 21.83 3.99 -6.14
CA LEU A 137 22.24 3.11 -5.08
C LEU A 137 23.75 3.22 -4.76
N ARG A 138 24.62 3.43 -5.77
CA ARG A 138 26.06 3.67 -5.55
C ARG A 138 26.31 5.01 -4.86
N LYS A 139 25.53 6.04 -5.20
CA LYS A 139 25.64 7.38 -4.60
C LYS A 139 25.05 7.45 -3.20
N SER A 140 24.19 6.51 -2.80
CA SER A 140 23.57 6.53 -1.48
C SER A 140 24.56 6.18 -0.36
N SER A 141 24.20 6.52 0.88
CA SER A 141 24.97 6.26 2.08
C SER A 141 25.23 4.76 2.31
N ALA A 142 26.19 4.43 3.16
CA ALA A 142 26.42 3.05 3.57
C ALA A 142 25.24 2.45 4.35
N GLU A 143 24.49 3.28 5.09
CA GLU A 143 23.25 2.93 5.79
C GLU A 143 22.23 2.40 4.79
N ILE A 144 21.86 3.21 3.78
CA ILE A 144 20.91 2.82 2.73
C ILE A 144 21.38 1.55 2.01
N ARG A 145 22.64 1.45 1.61
CA ARG A 145 23.15 0.26 0.93
C ARG A 145 23.07 -1.03 1.74
N ARG A 146 23.08 -0.92 3.08
CA ARG A 146 22.96 -2.06 4.02
C ARG A 146 21.52 -2.32 4.46
N SER A 147 20.64 -1.37 4.26
CA SER A 147 19.24 -1.47 4.65
C SER A 147 18.48 -2.55 3.89
N SER A 148 17.28 -2.86 4.34
CA SER A 148 16.38 -3.79 3.67
C SER A 148 16.01 -3.28 2.26
N ALA A 149 15.64 -2.01 2.13
CA ALA A 149 15.32 -1.38 0.85
C ALA A 149 16.50 -1.38 -0.13
N GLY A 150 17.70 -1.02 0.33
CA GLY A 150 18.91 -1.03 -0.50
C GLY A 150 19.33 -2.43 -0.96
N LYS A 151 19.16 -3.45 -0.09
CA LYS A 151 19.40 -4.86 -0.46
C LYS A 151 18.39 -5.34 -1.51
N SER A 152 17.12 -5.02 -1.33
CA SER A 152 16.05 -5.35 -2.29
C SER A 152 16.25 -4.67 -3.63
N LEU A 153 16.59 -3.38 -3.62
CA LEU A 153 16.89 -2.63 -4.84
C LEU A 153 18.08 -3.25 -5.60
N ARG A 154 19.12 -3.68 -4.90
CA ARG A 154 20.26 -4.38 -5.52
C ARG A 154 19.85 -5.70 -6.15
N LYS A 155 18.98 -6.47 -5.51
CA LYS A 155 18.45 -7.72 -6.07
C LYS A 155 17.57 -7.43 -7.29
N TYR A 156 16.69 -6.42 -7.21
CA TYR A 156 15.86 -5.96 -8.33
C TYR A 156 16.72 -5.59 -9.56
N ILE A 157 17.75 -4.79 -9.36
CA ILE A 157 18.66 -4.37 -10.45
C ILE A 157 19.35 -5.57 -11.11
N LYS A 158 19.78 -6.55 -10.33
CA LYS A 158 20.57 -7.70 -10.79
C LYS A 158 19.76 -8.82 -11.43
N ASN A 159 18.46 -8.87 -11.22
CA ASN A 159 17.61 -9.97 -11.68
C ASN A 159 16.56 -9.44 -12.66
N ASP A 160 16.16 -10.29 -13.60
CA ASP A 160 14.96 -10.05 -14.38
C ASP A 160 13.75 -10.37 -13.52
N GLN A 161 12.75 -9.49 -13.59
CA GLN A 161 11.52 -9.64 -12.86
C GLN A 161 10.60 -10.63 -13.59
N LEU A 162 9.83 -11.39 -12.82
CA LEU A 162 8.81 -12.27 -13.35
C LEU A 162 7.58 -11.45 -13.80
N ALA A 163 7.02 -11.84 -14.93
CA ALA A 163 5.84 -11.23 -15.51
C ALA A 163 4.78 -12.29 -15.86
N GLU A 164 3.65 -11.84 -16.37
CA GLU A 164 2.64 -12.71 -16.94
C GLU A 164 3.26 -13.55 -18.09
N GLY A 165 2.95 -14.84 -18.10
CA GLY A 165 3.56 -15.83 -18.99
C GLY A 165 4.77 -16.54 -18.41
N ASP A 166 5.42 -16.00 -17.38
CA ASP A 166 6.55 -16.65 -16.74
C ASP A 166 6.10 -17.77 -15.78
N ARG A 167 7.02 -18.73 -15.59
CA ARG A 167 6.82 -19.76 -14.58
C ARG A 167 7.02 -19.20 -13.18
N PHE A 168 6.03 -19.42 -12.32
CA PHE A 168 6.13 -19.14 -10.89
C PHE A 168 7.37 -19.79 -10.27
N ARG A 169 8.13 -19.04 -9.50
CA ARG A 169 9.32 -19.52 -8.79
C ARG A 169 9.03 -19.55 -7.29
N THR A 170 9.14 -20.73 -6.69
CA THR A 170 9.01 -20.89 -5.25
C THR A 170 10.15 -20.18 -4.52
N PHE A 171 9.88 -19.75 -3.31
CA PHE A 171 10.84 -19.05 -2.46
C PHE A 171 10.78 -19.54 -1.01
N ARG A 172 11.71 -19.11 -0.18
CA ARG A 172 11.74 -19.51 1.22
C ARG A 172 10.73 -18.69 2.00
N CYS A 173 9.68 -19.33 2.48
CA CYS A 173 8.71 -18.77 3.42
C CYS A 173 8.35 -19.83 4.47
N ALA A 174 7.71 -19.38 5.54
CA ALA A 174 7.34 -20.26 6.65
C ALA A 174 5.93 -19.94 7.15
N VAL A 175 5.27 -20.95 7.72
CA VAL A 175 4.02 -20.83 8.44
C VAL A 175 4.25 -20.31 9.86
N VAL A 176 3.18 -20.01 10.59
CA VAL A 176 3.18 -19.36 11.92
C VAL A 176 4.04 -20.08 12.99
N ASN A 177 4.20 -21.39 12.88
CA ASN A 177 5.04 -22.16 13.79
C ASN A 177 6.53 -22.20 13.40
N GLY A 178 6.95 -21.41 12.39
CA GLY A 178 8.30 -21.31 11.89
C GLY A 178 8.72 -22.45 10.94
N LYS A 179 7.86 -23.45 10.72
CA LYS A 179 8.16 -24.52 9.75
C LYS A 179 8.11 -23.97 8.34
N ARG A 180 9.04 -24.41 7.49
CA ARG A 180 9.06 -24.05 6.09
C ARG A 180 7.76 -24.49 5.41
N PHE A 181 7.21 -23.62 4.57
CA PHE A 181 6.05 -23.96 3.75
C PHE A 181 6.41 -25.02 2.71
N ASP A 182 5.55 -26.01 2.59
CA ASP A 182 5.70 -27.08 1.61
C ASP A 182 5.00 -26.71 0.29
N TRP A 183 5.79 -26.30 -0.68
CA TRP A 183 5.31 -25.91 -2.00
C TRP A 183 4.67 -27.06 -2.81
N SER A 184 4.82 -28.32 -2.38
CA SER A 184 4.15 -29.46 -3.02
C SER A 184 2.62 -29.39 -2.86
N LEU A 185 2.13 -28.71 -1.84
CA LEU A 185 0.70 -28.53 -1.54
C LEU A 185 -0.06 -27.78 -2.64
N ILE A 186 0.62 -26.95 -3.42
CA ILE A 186 0.04 -26.15 -4.50
C ILE A 186 0.41 -26.64 -5.90
N LYS A 187 1.26 -27.65 -6.00
CA LYS A 187 1.72 -28.18 -7.29
C LYS A 187 0.57 -28.79 -8.09
N GLY A 188 0.40 -28.38 -9.33
CA GLY A 188 -0.65 -28.87 -10.23
C GLY A 188 -2.04 -28.32 -9.94
N LYS A 189 -2.14 -27.27 -9.12
CA LYS A 189 -3.39 -26.58 -8.78
C LYS A 189 -3.38 -25.15 -9.30
N LYS A 190 -4.55 -24.58 -9.50
CA LYS A 190 -4.69 -23.12 -9.60
C LYS A 190 -4.35 -22.49 -8.26
N VAL A 191 -3.61 -21.39 -8.27
CA VAL A 191 -3.23 -20.68 -7.05
C VAL A 191 -3.60 -19.22 -7.17
N LEU A 192 -4.34 -18.73 -6.19
CA LEU A 192 -4.53 -17.31 -5.96
C LEU A 192 -3.53 -16.89 -4.87
N LEU A 193 -2.35 -16.40 -5.28
CA LEU A 193 -1.38 -15.87 -4.36
C LEU A 193 -1.70 -14.42 -4.07
N VAL A 194 -1.97 -14.10 -2.81
CA VAL A 194 -2.29 -12.75 -2.34
C VAL A 194 -1.14 -12.24 -1.49
N HIS A 195 -0.51 -11.16 -1.94
CA HIS A 195 0.59 -10.52 -1.22
C HIS A 195 0.09 -9.33 -0.40
N ASP A 196 0.03 -9.52 0.91
CA ASP A 196 -0.27 -8.51 1.93
C ASP A 196 -1.62 -7.77 1.74
N GLY A 197 -1.81 -6.64 2.39
CA GLY A 197 -2.99 -5.79 2.19
C GLY A 197 -4.28 -6.29 2.83
N LEU A 198 -4.22 -7.18 3.82
CA LEU A 198 -5.39 -7.75 4.50
C LEU A 198 -6.38 -6.67 4.99
N TRP A 199 -5.85 -5.57 5.54
CA TRP A 199 -6.68 -4.45 5.97
C TRP A 199 -7.45 -3.80 4.81
N CYS A 200 -6.81 -3.61 3.68
CA CYS A 200 -7.45 -3.04 2.47
C CYS A 200 -8.54 -3.98 1.93
N MET A 201 -8.31 -5.30 1.97
CA MET A 201 -9.26 -6.30 1.50
C MET A 201 -10.50 -6.40 2.39
N ASN A 202 -10.38 -6.04 3.65
CA ASN A 202 -11.49 -5.95 4.60
C ASN A 202 -12.21 -4.59 4.57
N HIS A 203 -11.92 -3.73 3.60
CA HIS A 203 -12.50 -2.39 3.46
C HIS A 203 -12.35 -1.52 4.73
N GLY A 204 -11.40 -1.84 5.60
CA GLY A 204 -11.08 -1.10 6.82
C GLY A 204 -12.11 -1.17 7.95
N MET A 205 -13.29 -1.79 7.72
CA MET A 205 -14.38 -1.84 8.70
C MET A 205 -14.86 -3.25 9.01
N ASP A 206 -14.85 -4.18 8.06
CA ASP A 206 -15.25 -5.58 8.26
C ASP A 206 -14.04 -6.51 8.17
N ASN A 207 -13.44 -6.84 9.30
CA ASN A 207 -12.30 -7.77 9.37
C ASN A 207 -12.63 -9.20 8.89
N THR A 208 -13.89 -9.47 8.56
CA THR A 208 -14.32 -10.79 8.08
C THR A 208 -14.59 -10.83 6.58
N ALA A 209 -14.58 -9.71 5.88
CA ALA A 209 -14.95 -9.64 4.46
C ALA A 209 -14.05 -10.54 3.60
N PHE A 210 -12.75 -10.44 3.78
CA PHE A 210 -11.80 -11.26 3.03
C PHE A 210 -11.91 -12.75 3.38
N ARG A 211 -12.07 -13.09 4.65
CA ARG A 211 -12.31 -14.47 5.07
C ARG A 211 -13.56 -15.05 4.40
N LYS A 212 -14.68 -14.33 4.43
CA LYS A 212 -15.93 -14.77 3.76
C LYS A 212 -15.72 -15.01 2.27
N TYR A 213 -14.91 -14.15 1.63
CA TYR A 213 -14.58 -14.34 0.21
C TYR A 213 -13.72 -15.61 0.00
N LEU A 214 -12.73 -15.86 0.84
CA LEU A 214 -11.91 -17.08 0.77
C LEU A 214 -12.76 -18.36 1.02
N GLU A 215 -13.72 -18.31 1.95
CA GLU A 215 -14.67 -19.39 2.21
C GLU A 215 -15.57 -19.65 1.00
N HIS A 216 -16.02 -18.58 0.33
CA HIS A 216 -16.76 -18.68 -0.93
C HIS A 216 -15.89 -19.35 -2.02
N LEU A 217 -14.66 -18.88 -2.25
CA LEU A 217 -13.76 -19.50 -3.22
C LEU A 217 -13.50 -20.98 -2.93
N ARG A 218 -13.28 -21.35 -1.67
CA ARG A 218 -13.07 -22.76 -1.28
C ARG A 218 -14.26 -23.64 -1.61
N LYS A 219 -15.46 -23.09 -1.51
CA LYS A 219 -16.71 -23.82 -1.83
C LYS A 219 -16.93 -23.94 -3.34
N GLU A 220 -16.81 -22.85 -4.07
CA GLU A 220 -17.15 -22.77 -5.49
C GLU A 220 -16.00 -23.24 -6.43
N ALA A 221 -14.76 -23.18 -5.96
CA ALA A 221 -13.57 -23.58 -6.71
C ALA A 221 -12.59 -24.39 -5.83
N PRO A 222 -12.93 -25.61 -5.40
CA PRO A 222 -12.12 -26.41 -4.47
C PRO A 222 -10.73 -26.77 -5.01
N ASP A 223 -10.53 -26.71 -6.33
CA ASP A 223 -9.22 -26.94 -6.97
C ASP A 223 -8.32 -25.70 -6.98
N CYS A 224 -8.83 -24.55 -6.54
CA CYS A 224 -8.03 -23.35 -6.34
C CYS A 224 -7.51 -23.29 -4.91
N VAL A 225 -6.21 -22.97 -4.77
CA VAL A 225 -5.55 -22.78 -3.47
C VAL A 225 -5.30 -21.30 -3.24
N PRO A 226 -6.03 -20.65 -2.33
CA PRO A 226 -5.62 -19.34 -1.82
C PRO A 226 -4.35 -19.49 -0.99
N LEU A 227 -3.31 -18.74 -1.35
CA LEU A 227 -2.05 -18.64 -0.62
C LEU A 227 -1.80 -17.18 -0.25
N ILE A 228 -1.81 -16.89 1.04
CA ILE A 228 -1.70 -15.53 1.57
C ILE A 228 -0.28 -15.33 2.08
N ILE A 229 0.40 -14.31 1.57
CA ILE A 229 1.73 -13.92 2.02
C ILE A 229 1.58 -12.66 2.86
N VAL A 230 1.87 -12.74 4.16
CA VAL A 230 1.85 -11.59 5.07
C VAL A 230 3.25 -11.00 5.19
N ASN A 231 3.35 -9.70 4.99
CA ASN A 231 4.61 -8.97 5.04
C ASN A 231 4.96 -8.58 6.48
N CYS A 232 5.58 -9.48 7.23
CA CYS A 232 5.99 -9.27 8.61
C CYS A 232 7.44 -9.72 8.85
N GLU A 233 7.99 -9.39 10.05
CA GLU A 233 9.35 -9.73 10.41
C GLU A 233 9.45 -10.89 11.40
N LYS A 234 8.37 -11.17 12.13
CA LYS A 234 8.35 -12.14 13.22
C LYS A 234 7.15 -13.07 13.14
N PRO A 235 7.26 -14.31 13.64
CA PRO A 235 6.15 -15.25 13.70
C PRO A 235 4.96 -14.74 14.53
N GLU A 236 5.22 -13.93 15.57
CA GLU A 236 4.19 -13.34 16.42
C GLU A 236 3.29 -12.37 15.64
N ASP A 237 3.87 -11.57 14.75
CA ASP A 237 3.12 -10.65 13.89
C ASP A 237 2.26 -11.44 12.89
N LEU A 238 2.80 -12.54 12.34
CA LEU A 238 2.03 -13.43 11.47
C LEU A 238 0.84 -14.06 12.20
N ARG A 239 1.06 -14.53 13.45
CA ARG A 239 0.00 -15.09 14.29
C ARG A 239 -1.09 -14.06 14.55
N LYS A 240 -0.68 -12.84 14.95
CA LYS A 240 -1.62 -11.74 15.20
C LYS A 240 -2.47 -11.45 13.97
N ALA A 241 -1.89 -11.38 12.78
CA ALA A 241 -2.63 -11.17 11.53
C ALA A 241 -3.62 -12.33 11.25
N ILE A 242 -3.19 -13.58 11.41
CA ILE A 242 -4.06 -14.76 11.24
C ILE A 242 -5.27 -14.70 12.18
N ASP A 243 -5.05 -14.38 13.46
CA ASP A 243 -6.10 -14.33 14.48
C ASP A 243 -7.04 -13.14 14.26
N GLU A 244 -6.50 -11.96 13.94
CA GLU A 244 -7.27 -10.74 13.70
C GLU A 244 -8.23 -10.88 12.51
N TYR A 245 -7.78 -11.53 11.44
CA TYR A 245 -8.57 -11.69 10.21
C TYR A 245 -9.31 -13.03 10.12
N GLY A 246 -9.14 -13.93 11.08
CA GLY A 246 -9.85 -15.20 11.15
C GLY A 246 -9.54 -16.15 10.00
N ILE A 247 -8.27 -16.17 9.53
CA ILE A 247 -7.83 -16.93 8.35
C ILE A 247 -6.99 -18.15 8.68
N GLN A 248 -7.16 -18.74 9.86
CA GLN A 248 -6.42 -19.90 10.36
C GLN A 248 -6.51 -21.13 9.47
N GLU A 249 -7.63 -21.29 8.75
CA GLU A 249 -7.90 -22.44 7.90
C GLU A 249 -7.30 -22.38 6.50
N PHE A 250 -6.62 -21.26 6.18
CA PHE A 250 -6.02 -21.03 4.88
C PHE A 250 -4.49 -21.16 4.94
N HIS A 251 -3.85 -21.26 3.78
CA HIS A 251 -2.40 -21.23 3.71
C HIS A 251 -1.91 -19.78 3.87
N VAL A 252 -1.43 -19.47 5.08
CA VAL A 252 -0.89 -18.15 5.42
C VAL A 252 0.58 -18.30 5.79
N VAL A 253 1.45 -17.58 5.10
CA VAL A 253 2.90 -17.67 5.26
C VAL A 253 3.56 -16.30 5.25
N SER A 254 4.82 -16.24 5.68
CA SER A 254 5.67 -15.06 5.57
C SER A 254 7.10 -15.45 5.21
N GLU A 255 7.79 -14.53 4.53
CA GLU A 255 9.25 -14.62 4.35
C GLU A 255 10.02 -14.09 5.56
N PHE A 256 9.36 -13.40 6.49
CA PHE A 256 9.96 -12.68 7.63
C PHE A 256 11.07 -11.70 7.22
N ASN A 257 10.95 -11.14 6.04
CA ASN A 257 11.96 -10.29 5.42
C ASN A 257 11.44 -8.89 5.07
N LYS A 258 10.17 -8.57 5.38
CA LYS A 258 9.53 -7.28 5.03
C LYS A 258 9.83 -6.84 3.58
N THR A 259 10.36 -5.63 3.42
CA THR A 259 10.70 -5.05 2.12
C THR A 259 11.76 -5.82 1.32
N ASN A 260 12.50 -6.75 1.95
CA ASN A 260 13.50 -7.58 1.27
C ASN A 260 12.96 -8.93 0.78
N GLY A 261 11.64 -9.15 0.86
CA GLY A 261 10.96 -10.34 0.37
C GLY A 261 11.09 -10.53 -1.14
N VAL A 262 10.99 -11.78 -1.59
CA VAL A 262 11.12 -12.16 -3.02
C VAL A 262 10.01 -11.53 -3.86
N LEU A 263 8.80 -11.42 -3.33
CA LEU A 263 7.68 -10.78 -4.03
C LEU A 263 7.99 -9.33 -4.40
N ASN A 264 8.66 -8.61 -3.51
CA ASN A 264 9.01 -7.22 -3.78
C ASN A 264 10.02 -7.03 -4.91
N TRP A 265 11.07 -7.87 -4.99
CA TRP A 265 12.16 -7.62 -5.94
C TRP A 265 12.18 -8.56 -7.16
N LEU A 266 11.62 -9.77 -7.07
CA LEU A 266 11.56 -10.71 -8.20
C LEU A 266 10.22 -10.63 -8.94
N TYR A 267 9.12 -10.50 -8.20
CA TYR A 267 7.77 -10.35 -8.76
C TYR A 267 7.38 -8.88 -8.98
N ASN A 268 8.21 -7.96 -8.51
CA ASN A 268 8.05 -6.52 -8.65
C ASN A 268 6.76 -5.95 -8.02
N ASP A 269 6.25 -6.58 -6.96
CA ASP A 269 5.08 -6.08 -6.26
C ASP A 269 5.37 -4.69 -5.67
N GLN A 270 4.63 -3.68 -6.13
CA GLN A 270 4.80 -2.28 -5.75
C GLN A 270 3.63 -1.74 -4.94
N SER A 271 2.51 -2.46 -4.95
CA SER A 271 1.30 -2.15 -4.18
C SER A 271 0.87 -3.34 -3.32
N THR A 272 0.00 -3.10 -2.36
CA THR A 272 -0.64 -4.12 -1.54
C THR A 272 -2.15 -3.86 -1.44
N PRO A 273 -2.99 -4.87 -1.61
CA PRO A 273 -2.64 -6.23 -2.02
C PRO A 273 -2.19 -6.30 -3.49
N THR A 274 -1.26 -7.19 -3.79
CA THR A 274 -0.99 -7.66 -5.16
C THR A 274 -1.40 -9.11 -5.25
N CYS A 275 -2.14 -9.48 -6.31
CA CYS A 275 -2.58 -10.85 -6.54
C CYS A 275 -1.91 -11.43 -7.79
N HIS A 276 -1.26 -12.60 -7.63
CA HIS A 276 -0.76 -13.40 -8.75
C HIS A 276 -1.66 -14.58 -8.97
N HIS A 277 -2.20 -14.70 -10.17
CA HIS A 277 -3.04 -15.81 -10.62
C HIS A 277 -2.16 -16.84 -11.33
N ILE A 278 -2.02 -18.02 -10.76
CA ILE A 278 -1.08 -19.05 -11.23
C ILE A 278 -1.90 -20.27 -11.67
N ASP A 279 -1.71 -20.72 -12.90
CA ASP A 279 -2.42 -21.89 -13.45
C ASP A 279 -1.83 -23.23 -12.94
N GLU A 280 -2.47 -24.33 -13.29
CA GLU A 280 -2.08 -25.68 -12.88
C GLU A 280 -0.69 -26.09 -13.42
N ARG A 281 -0.20 -25.43 -14.46
CA ARG A 281 1.15 -25.63 -15.01
C ARG A 281 2.21 -24.82 -14.25
N GLY A 282 1.76 -23.98 -13.32
CA GLY A 282 2.59 -23.07 -12.56
C GLY A 282 3.00 -21.81 -13.35
N ILE A 283 2.19 -21.37 -14.30
CA ILE A 283 2.41 -20.15 -15.08
C ILE A 283 1.62 -19.00 -14.44
N ILE A 284 2.25 -17.85 -14.26
CA ILE A 284 1.59 -16.61 -13.85
C ILE A 284 0.74 -16.13 -15.02
N VAL A 285 -0.56 -16.31 -14.95
CA VAL A 285 -1.47 -15.94 -16.04
C VAL A 285 -1.92 -14.50 -15.98
N LYS A 286 -1.94 -13.92 -14.76
CA LYS A 286 -2.22 -12.50 -14.55
C LYS A 286 -1.67 -12.03 -13.20
N THR A 287 -1.31 -10.75 -13.14
CA THR A 287 -1.02 -10.04 -11.89
C THR A 287 -1.94 -8.84 -11.79
N THR A 288 -2.60 -8.64 -10.64
CA THR A 288 -3.51 -7.52 -10.38
C THR A 288 -3.09 -6.74 -9.16
N GLU A 289 -3.22 -5.42 -9.22
CA GLU A 289 -3.20 -4.56 -8.04
C GLU A 289 -4.61 -4.57 -7.42
N GLY A 290 -4.71 -5.03 -6.18
CA GLY A 290 -6.00 -5.32 -5.55
C GLY A 290 -6.54 -6.71 -5.87
N VAL A 291 -7.68 -7.03 -5.26
CA VAL A 291 -8.44 -8.27 -5.49
C VAL A 291 -9.50 -7.99 -6.55
N ASP A 292 -9.22 -8.39 -7.78
CA ASP A 292 -10.17 -8.29 -8.90
C ASP A 292 -11.12 -9.50 -8.88
N ILE A 293 -12.21 -9.38 -8.12
CA ILE A 293 -13.19 -10.46 -7.94
C ILE A 293 -13.80 -10.89 -9.27
N ASP A 294 -14.14 -9.95 -10.14
CA ASP A 294 -14.73 -10.26 -11.44
C ASP A 294 -13.81 -11.10 -12.31
N TYR A 295 -12.53 -10.74 -12.37
CA TYR A 295 -11.53 -11.55 -13.08
C TYR A 295 -11.33 -12.92 -12.43
N ILE A 296 -11.19 -12.96 -11.09
CA ILE A 296 -10.96 -14.21 -10.36
C ILE A 296 -12.08 -15.20 -10.64
N GLU A 297 -13.34 -14.79 -10.50
CA GLU A 297 -14.47 -15.68 -10.63
C GLU A 297 -14.80 -16.04 -12.06
N LYS A 298 -14.90 -15.04 -12.95
CA LYS A 298 -15.40 -15.25 -14.33
C LYS A 298 -14.34 -15.78 -15.30
N GLU A 299 -13.10 -15.29 -15.18
CA GLU A 299 -12.05 -15.61 -16.16
C GLU A 299 -11.06 -16.65 -15.64
N PHE A 300 -10.53 -16.45 -14.42
CA PHE A 300 -9.51 -17.34 -13.86
C PHE A 300 -10.11 -18.67 -13.35
N LEU A 301 -11.15 -18.62 -12.52
CA LEU A 301 -11.77 -19.81 -11.94
C LEU A 301 -12.95 -20.35 -12.76
N ARG A 302 -13.62 -19.48 -13.52
CA ARG A 302 -14.82 -19.79 -14.32
C ARG A 302 -15.97 -20.32 -13.46
N ILE A 303 -16.18 -19.68 -12.31
CA ILE A 303 -17.33 -19.91 -11.45
C ILE A 303 -18.59 -19.42 -12.19
N ARG A 304 -19.64 -20.24 -12.22
CA ARG A 304 -20.90 -19.96 -12.93
C ARG A 304 -21.93 -19.31 -12.03
#